data_0c58b08baa47a36375148c263f9b1b2e
#
_entry.id   0c58b08baa47a36375148c263f9b1b2e
#
_cell.length_a   1.000
_cell.length_b   1.000
_cell.length_c   1.000
_cell.angle_alpha   90.00
_cell.angle_beta   90.00
_cell.angle_gamma   90.00
#
_symmetry.space_group_name_H-M   'P 1'
#
loop_
_entity.id
_entity.type
_entity.pdbx_description
1 polymer ?
#
loop_
_entity_poly.entity_id
_entity_poly.type
_entity_poly.pdbx_seq_one_letter_code
_entity_poly.pdbx_strand_id
1 'polypeptide(L)'
;MGSTLSLCMIVKNEEQTLGRCLESVAGVFDEIVITDTGSTDATRDIATRNGAHVVDFPWIDDFAAARNHSFAQATTDYVMWLDADDVLLPTERVKLLDLKTTLDPSVDAVSMLYHTAFDAAGNVIASNRRLRMVRRKKGFTWVGAVHEDLVADQTFTFFDSDIVVTHRKPESDSGPSDRNLRIVEKLVTSGDAVRPVDVLNYARELEMHTRFAEAVPYYEQFLATGEGDVDMRLFALHKLASCYFMSGSPDKEWECTLRSFEIDIPRPEFSCRVGERFIARNQFSQAAFWYELALSSQGTPSAWSIDNHAFRTWLPHKQLGLCYYQLGDYRRSLHHNEQAQAYLPDDAEISTNIGVLRELLVDGAR
;
A
#
# COMPACT_ATOMS: atom_id res chain seq x y z
N MET A 1 16.54 -27.01 15.80
CA MET A 1 15.15 -27.20 15.37
C MET A 1 14.68 -25.83 14.87
N GLY A 2 13.99 -25.77 13.71
CA GLY A 2 13.42 -24.52 13.23
C GLY A 2 12.33 -24.00 14.17
N SER A 3 12.01 -22.71 14.08
CA SER A 3 10.93 -22.09 14.85
C SER A 3 9.56 -22.63 14.41
N THR A 4 8.64 -22.79 15.35
CA THR A 4 7.25 -23.13 15.04
C THR A 4 6.43 -21.87 14.70
N LEU A 5 5.47 -22.00 13.75
CA LEU A 5 4.77 -20.88 13.18
C LEU A 5 3.25 -21.14 13.07
N SER A 6 2.42 -20.28 13.67
CA SER A 6 0.96 -20.28 13.49
C SER A 6 0.56 -19.29 12.40
N LEU A 7 -0.42 -19.65 11.59
CA LEU A 7 -1.19 -18.71 10.78
C LEU A 7 -2.44 -18.31 11.56
N CYS A 8 -2.62 -16.99 11.78
CA CYS A 8 -3.82 -16.44 12.39
C CYS A 8 -4.58 -15.56 11.39
N MET A 9 -5.85 -15.85 11.19
CA MET A 9 -6.72 -15.13 10.25
C MET A 9 -8.03 -14.73 10.92
N ILE A 10 -8.64 -13.66 10.42
CA ILE A 10 -10.04 -13.32 10.67
C ILE A 10 -10.80 -13.41 9.36
N VAL A 11 -11.99 -13.98 9.37
CA VAL A 11 -12.76 -14.20 8.15
C VAL A 11 -14.24 -13.86 8.33
N LYS A 12 -14.89 -13.47 7.24
CA LYS A 12 -16.35 -13.37 7.13
C LYS A 12 -16.80 -13.44 5.68
N ASN A 13 -17.50 -14.50 5.32
CA ASN A 13 -18.04 -14.73 3.96
C ASN A 13 -16.93 -14.70 2.87
N GLU A 14 -15.92 -15.54 3.06
CA GLU A 14 -14.73 -15.63 2.21
C GLU A 14 -14.66 -16.97 1.43
N GLU A 15 -15.81 -17.55 1.09
CA GLU A 15 -15.85 -18.86 0.39
C GLU A 15 -15.14 -18.84 -0.96
N GLN A 16 -15.03 -17.67 -1.63
CA GLN A 16 -14.38 -17.53 -2.92
C GLN A 16 -12.87 -17.39 -2.84
N THR A 17 -12.33 -16.95 -1.70
CA THR A 17 -10.93 -16.53 -1.55
C THR A 17 -10.14 -17.42 -0.61
N LEU A 18 -10.73 -17.81 0.53
CA LEU A 18 -10.06 -18.53 1.62
C LEU A 18 -9.37 -19.82 1.17
N GLY A 19 -10.01 -20.62 0.30
CA GLY A 19 -9.44 -21.87 -0.20
C GLY A 19 -8.11 -21.64 -0.91
N ARG A 20 -8.07 -20.68 -1.83
CA ARG A 20 -6.86 -20.29 -2.57
C ARG A 20 -5.77 -19.76 -1.64
N CYS A 21 -6.12 -18.94 -0.63
CA CYS A 21 -5.18 -18.45 0.37
C CYS A 21 -4.51 -19.64 1.09
N LEU A 22 -5.29 -20.54 1.67
CA LEU A 22 -4.79 -21.69 2.43
C LEU A 22 -3.96 -22.66 1.58
N GLU A 23 -4.36 -22.91 0.33
CA GLU A 23 -3.59 -23.72 -0.63
C GLU A 23 -2.23 -23.08 -0.92
N SER A 24 -2.16 -21.75 -1.03
CA SER A 24 -0.92 -21.03 -1.34
C SER A 24 0.14 -21.17 -0.25
N VAL A 25 -0.27 -21.49 0.97
CA VAL A 25 0.60 -21.63 2.15
C VAL A 25 0.63 -23.06 2.70
N ALA A 26 0.14 -24.02 1.94
CA ALA A 26 0.09 -25.44 2.36
C ALA A 26 1.46 -25.96 2.79
N GLY A 27 1.53 -26.58 3.99
CA GLY A 27 2.76 -27.15 4.55
C GLY A 27 3.75 -26.14 5.16
N VAL A 28 3.41 -24.86 5.24
CA VAL A 28 4.24 -23.82 5.88
C VAL A 28 4.01 -23.78 7.40
N PHE A 29 2.76 -23.77 7.81
CA PHE A 29 2.36 -23.54 9.19
C PHE A 29 2.21 -24.84 9.98
N ASP A 30 2.62 -24.79 11.26
CA ASP A 30 2.44 -25.90 12.20
C ASP A 30 1.03 -25.87 12.83
N GLU A 31 0.39 -24.70 12.80
CA GLU A 31 -0.94 -24.45 13.33
C GLU A 31 -1.65 -23.40 12.46
N ILE A 32 -2.93 -23.58 12.22
CA ILE A 32 -3.78 -22.59 11.52
C ILE A 32 -4.97 -22.28 12.42
N VAL A 33 -5.10 -21.01 12.82
CA VAL A 33 -6.22 -20.48 13.61
C VAL A 33 -7.03 -19.52 12.75
N ILE A 34 -8.31 -19.80 12.59
CA ILE A 34 -9.23 -18.94 11.85
C ILE A 34 -10.35 -18.46 12.77
N THR A 35 -10.37 -17.18 13.03
CA THR A 35 -11.45 -16.51 13.78
C THR A 35 -12.56 -16.12 12.82
N ASP A 36 -13.69 -16.81 12.90
CA ASP A 36 -14.88 -16.51 12.12
C ASP A 36 -15.71 -15.42 12.81
N THR A 37 -15.98 -14.33 12.10
CA THR A 37 -16.72 -13.17 12.62
C THR A 37 -18.20 -13.18 12.20
N GLY A 38 -18.74 -14.37 11.91
CA GLY A 38 -20.15 -14.60 11.58
C GLY A 38 -20.39 -14.84 10.11
N SER A 39 -19.68 -15.80 9.51
CA SER A 39 -19.91 -16.26 8.14
C SER A 39 -21.22 -17.04 8.02
N THR A 40 -21.89 -16.87 6.87
CA THR A 40 -23.15 -17.52 6.51
C THR A 40 -23.04 -18.36 5.24
N ASP A 41 -21.87 -18.37 4.64
CA ASP A 41 -21.50 -19.13 3.43
C ASP A 41 -20.63 -20.36 3.77
N ALA A 42 -19.94 -20.94 2.79
CA ALA A 42 -19.10 -22.13 2.96
C ALA A 42 -17.72 -21.84 3.62
N THR A 43 -17.44 -20.62 4.09
CA THR A 43 -16.13 -20.22 4.66
C THR A 43 -15.65 -21.18 5.76
N ARG A 44 -16.52 -21.51 6.72
CA ARG A 44 -16.16 -22.39 7.86
C ARG A 44 -15.84 -23.80 7.43
N ASP A 45 -16.57 -24.32 6.46
CA ASP A 45 -16.35 -25.66 5.91
C ASP A 45 -15.01 -25.73 5.15
N ILE A 46 -14.66 -24.66 4.41
CA ILE A 46 -13.37 -24.53 3.72
C ILE A 46 -12.24 -24.48 4.75
N ALA A 47 -12.35 -23.67 5.81
CA ALA A 47 -11.37 -23.58 6.87
C ALA A 47 -11.12 -24.97 7.52
N THR A 48 -12.19 -25.66 7.93
CA THR A 48 -12.11 -26.95 8.59
C THR A 48 -11.49 -28.04 7.69
N ARG A 49 -11.86 -28.09 6.41
CA ARG A 49 -11.27 -29.02 5.42
C ARG A 49 -9.77 -28.81 5.20
N ASN A 50 -9.27 -27.60 5.41
CA ASN A 50 -7.86 -27.27 5.34
C ASN A 50 -7.12 -27.44 6.69
N GLY A 51 -7.74 -28.07 7.68
CA GLY A 51 -7.13 -28.38 8.98
C GLY A 51 -7.03 -27.21 9.94
N ALA A 52 -7.75 -26.12 9.70
CA ALA A 52 -7.74 -24.97 10.59
C ALA A 52 -8.57 -25.22 11.87
N HIS A 53 -8.07 -24.72 12.99
CA HIS A 53 -8.86 -24.54 14.21
C HIS A 53 -9.73 -23.29 14.07
N VAL A 54 -11.03 -23.50 13.89
CA VAL A 54 -12.01 -22.42 13.71
C VAL A 54 -12.60 -22.01 15.06
N VAL A 55 -12.49 -20.73 15.39
CA VAL A 55 -13.06 -20.14 16.61
C VAL A 55 -14.04 -19.03 16.26
N ASP A 56 -15.11 -18.90 17.06
CA ASP A 56 -16.13 -17.88 16.85
C ASP A 56 -15.77 -16.57 17.56
N PHE A 57 -16.00 -15.44 16.88
CA PHE A 57 -15.90 -14.11 17.46
C PHE A 57 -17.09 -13.26 16.98
N PRO A 58 -18.03 -12.88 17.85
CA PRO A 58 -19.11 -11.97 17.46
C PRO A 58 -18.55 -10.64 16.98
N TRP A 59 -18.94 -10.22 15.75
CA TRP A 59 -18.46 -8.96 15.19
C TRP A 59 -18.95 -7.76 16.02
N ILE A 60 -18.01 -6.93 16.45
CA ILE A 60 -18.24 -5.76 17.31
C ILE A 60 -17.78 -4.43 16.67
N ASP A 61 -17.66 -4.38 15.35
CA ASP A 61 -17.13 -3.22 14.61
C ASP A 61 -15.66 -2.85 14.99
N ASP A 62 -14.83 -3.87 15.26
CA ASP A 62 -13.43 -3.71 15.66
C ASP A 62 -12.57 -4.86 15.11
N PHE A 63 -11.76 -4.53 14.09
CA PHE A 63 -10.85 -5.48 13.48
C PHE A 63 -9.69 -5.88 14.41
N ALA A 64 -9.15 -4.94 15.19
CA ALA A 64 -8.06 -5.23 16.11
C ALA A 64 -8.50 -6.21 17.19
N ALA A 65 -9.73 -6.06 17.71
CA ALA A 65 -10.30 -7.01 18.69
C ALA A 65 -10.41 -8.42 18.12
N ALA A 66 -10.90 -8.57 16.89
CA ALA A 66 -10.98 -9.87 16.22
C ALA A 66 -9.59 -10.49 15.96
N ARG A 67 -8.60 -9.69 15.51
CA ARG A 67 -7.22 -10.17 15.30
C ARG A 67 -6.54 -10.54 16.61
N ASN A 68 -6.72 -9.77 17.67
CA ASN A 68 -6.20 -10.08 18.99
C ASN A 68 -6.81 -11.38 19.54
N HIS A 69 -8.11 -11.60 19.29
CA HIS A 69 -8.75 -12.87 19.64
C HIS A 69 -8.10 -14.05 18.90
N SER A 70 -7.83 -13.91 17.60
CA SER A 70 -7.13 -14.93 16.81
C SER A 70 -5.71 -15.19 17.33
N PHE A 71 -4.94 -14.14 17.61
CA PHE A 71 -3.57 -14.24 18.12
C PHE A 71 -3.50 -14.93 19.48
N ALA A 72 -4.51 -14.71 20.35
CA ALA A 72 -4.58 -15.33 21.67
C ALA A 72 -4.76 -16.86 21.61
N GLN A 73 -5.24 -17.42 20.50
CA GLN A 73 -5.38 -18.86 20.32
C GLN A 73 -4.08 -19.54 19.87
N ALA A 74 -3.11 -18.78 19.33
CA ALA A 74 -1.87 -19.35 18.81
C ALA A 74 -0.98 -19.90 19.93
N THR A 75 -0.34 -21.07 19.66
CA THR A 75 0.48 -21.77 20.66
C THR A 75 1.97 -21.82 20.30
N THR A 76 2.34 -21.51 19.05
CA THR A 76 3.69 -21.63 18.49
C THR A 76 4.65 -20.49 18.92
N ASP A 77 5.90 -20.53 18.42
CA ASP A 77 6.93 -19.51 18.74
C ASP A 77 6.64 -18.17 18.07
N TYR A 78 6.19 -18.22 16.81
CA TYR A 78 5.82 -17.06 16.02
C TYR A 78 4.38 -17.15 15.52
N VAL A 79 3.79 -16.00 15.30
CA VAL A 79 2.46 -15.84 14.69
C VAL A 79 2.61 -15.03 13.42
N MET A 80 2.05 -15.52 12.32
CA MET A 80 1.90 -14.81 11.07
C MET A 80 0.41 -14.59 10.79
N TRP A 81 0.09 -13.50 10.12
CA TRP A 81 -1.27 -13.21 9.70
C TRP A 81 -1.36 -12.99 8.19
N LEU A 82 -2.48 -13.39 7.64
CA LEU A 82 -2.90 -13.13 6.27
C LEU A 82 -4.38 -12.77 6.27
N ASP A 83 -4.79 -12.00 5.25
CA ASP A 83 -6.21 -11.84 4.92
C ASP A 83 -6.65 -12.99 4.00
N ALA A 84 -7.95 -13.27 3.95
CA ALA A 84 -8.47 -14.41 3.20
C ALA A 84 -8.27 -14.29 1.67
N ASP A 85 -8.06 -13.09 1.18
CA ASP A 85 -7.77 -12.77 -0.22
C ASP A 85 -6.27 -12.57 -0.51
N ASP A 86 -5.39 -12.80 0.48
CA ASP A 86 -3.95 -12.84 0.31
C ASP A 86 -3.47 -14.19 -0.24
N VAL A 87 -2.40 -14.18 -1.02
CA VAL A 87 -1.72 -15.39 -1.49
C VAL A 87 -0.20 -15.23 -1.44
N LEU A 88 0.50 -16.33 -1.19
CA LEU A 88 1.93 -16.45 -1.45
C LEU A 88 2.14 -17.16 -2.79
N LEU A 89 2.86 -16.51 -3.71
CA LEU A 89 3.26 -17.18 -4.94
C LEU A 89 4.22 -18.34 -4.61
N PRO A 90 4.36 -19.37 -5.47
CA PRO A 90 5.17 -20.54 -5.18
C PRO A 90 6.61 -20.23 -4.75
N THR A 91 7.25 -19.25 -5.36
CA THR A 91 8.60 -18.77 -5.00
C THR A 91 8.62 -18.17 -3.60
N GLU A 92 7.62 -17.41 -3.23
CA GLU A 92 7.52 -16.74 -1.93
C GLU A 92 7.23 -17.73 -0.81
N ARG A 93 6.44 -18.77 -1.10
CA ARG A 93 6.23 -19.89 -0.18
C ARG A 93 7.54 -20.62 0.15
N VAL A 94 8.40 -20.85 -0.86
CA VAL A 94 9.72 -21.46 -0.65
C VAL A 94 10.60 -20.58 0.25
N LYS A 95 10.64 -19.27 0.00
CA LYS A 95 11.37 -18.32 0.86
C LYS A 95 10.87 -18.34 2.30
N LEU A 96 9.56 -18.43 2.51
CA LEU A 96 8.97 -18.49 3.86
C LEU A 96 9.32 -19.79 4.58
N LEU A 97 9.34 -20.91 3.88
CA LEU A 97 9.80 -22.20 4.42
C LEU A 97 11.29 -22.15 4.83
N ASP A 98 12.14 -21.52 4.01
CA ASP A 98 13.55 -21.33 4.32
C ASP A 98 13.72 -20.40 5.53
N LEU A 99 13.03 -19.25 5.53
CA LEU A 99 13.04 -18.30 6.65
C LEU A 99 12.64 -18.98 7.96
N LYS A 100 11.59 -19.82 7.97
CA LYS A 100 11.14 -20.57 9.16
C LYS A 100 12.25 -21.41 9.78
N THR A 101 13.19 -21.91 8.97
CA THR A 101 14.31 -22.76 9.44
C THR A 101 15.57 -21.97 9.76
N THR A 102 15.78 -20.81 9.14
CA THR A 102 17.03 -20.03 9.20
C THR A 102 16.91 -18.75 10.03
N LEU A 103 15.68 -18.35 10.43
CA LEU A 103 15.45 -17.12 11.18
C LEU A 103 16.27 -17.10 12.46
N ASP A 104 17.04 -16.02 12.64
CA ASP A 104 17.80 -15.80 13.87
C ASP A 104 16.83 -15.70 15.07
N PRO A 105 17.04 -16.51 16.12
CA PRO A 105 16.20 -16.47 17.31
C PRO A 105 16.16 -15.12 18.05
N SER A 106 17.01 -14.16 17.72
CA SER A 106 16.97 -12.81 18.30
C SER A 106 15.97 -11.88 17.60
N VAL A 107 15.47 -12.25 16.43
CA VAL A 107 14.49 -11.46 15.67
C VAL A 107 13.11 -11.61 16.27
N ASP A 108 12.49 -10.48 16.65
CA ASP A 108 11.16 -10.45 17.25
C ASP A 108 10.03 -10.30 16.21
N ALA A 109 10.32 -9.65 15.09
CA ALA A 109 9.34 -9.41 14.03
C ALA A 109 9.96 -9.48 12.64
N VAL A 110 9.15 -9.90 11.66
CA VAL A 110 9.54 -9.92 10.24
C VAL A 110 8.55 -9.11 9.44
N SER A 111 9.06 -8.16 8.67
CA SER A 111 8.28 -7.41 7.70
C SER A 111 8.35 -8.09 6.32
N MET A 112 7.28 -7.98 5.56
CA MET A 112 7.15 -8.51 4.20
C MET A 112 6.62 -7.45 3.28
N LEU A 113 7.00 -7.52 2.00
CA LEU A 113 6.39 -6.70 0.96
C LEU A 113 4.93 -7.14 0.74
N TYR A 114 4.07 -6.18 0.49
CA TYR A 114 2.67 -6.42 0.22
C TYR A 114 2.26 -5.74 -1.09
N HIS A 115 2.05 -6.53 -2.12
CA HIS A 115 1.57 -6.06 -3.41
C HIS A 115 0.04 -5.91 -3.35
N THR A 116 -0.44 -4.66 -3.40
CA THR A 116 -1.84 -4.32 -3.11
C THR A 116 -2.67 -4.01 -4.34
N ALA A 117 -2.04 -3.62 -5.46
CA ALA A 117 -2.75 -3.33 -6.69
C ALA A 117 -1.92 -3.70 -7.92
N PHE A 118 -2.64 -4.06 -9.00
CA PHE A 118 -2.07 -4.51 -10.26
C PHE A 118 -2.77 -3.80 -11.43
N ASP A 119 -2.04 -3.57 -12.52
CA ASP A 119 -2.62 -3.14 -13.79
C ASP A 119 -3.27 -4.31 -14.55
N ALA A 120 -3.88 -4.02 -15.70
CA ALA A 120 -4.52 -5.03 -16.54
C ALA A 120 -3.54 -6.07 -17.11
N ALA A 121 -2.23 -5.76 -17.18
CA ALA A 121 -1.18 -6.68 -17.63
C ALA A 121 -0.61 -7.52 -16.47
N GLY A 122 -1.05 -7.27 -15.22
CA GLY A 122 -0.58 -7.96 -14.03
C GLY A 122 0.69 -7.37 -13.42
N ASN A 123 1.14 -6.20 -13.85
CA ASN A 123 2.25 -5.51 -13.23
C ASN A 123 1.83 -4.87 -11.91
N VAL A 124 2.70 -4.89 -10.91
CA VAL A 124 2.45 -4.26 -9.62
C VAL A 124 2.44 -2.73 -9.79
N ILE A 125 1.36 -2.08 -9.39
CA ILE A 125 1.21 -0.62 -9.43
C ILE A 125 1.18 0.02 -8.05
N ALA A 126 0.95 -0.77 -6.99
CA ALA A 126 1.06 -0.30 -5.61
C ALA A 126 1.57 -1.40 -4.69
N SER A 127 2.42 -1.01 -3.76
CA SER A 127 2.96 -1.90 -2.73
C SER A 127 3.17 -1.13 -1.42
N ASN A 128 3.24 -1.86 -0.32
CA ASN A 128 3.73 -1.35 0.95
C ASN A 128 4.48 -2.46 1.71
N ARG A 129 4.98 -2.16 2.90
CA ARG A 129 5.63 -3.14 3.75
C ARG A 129 4.83 -3.28 5.04
N ARG A 130 4.59 -4.51 5.49
CA ARG A 130 3.85 -4.81 6.72
C ARG A 130 4.61 -5.74 7.63
N LEU A 131 4.52 -5.55 8.93
CA LEU A 131 4.89 -6.60 9.89
C LEU A 131 3.90 -7.75 9.72
N ARG A 132 4.38 -8.89 9.22
CA ARG A 132 3.54 -10.06 8.92
C ARG A 132 3.75 -11.23 9.87
N MET A 133 4.95 -11.34 10.45
CA MET A 133 5.28 -12.41 11.38
C MET A 133 5.90 -11.81 12.64
N VAL A 134 5.43 -12.22 13.81
CA VAL A 134 5.89 -11.69 15.10
C VAL A 134 6.07 -12.79 16.12
N ARG A 135 7.04 -12.62 17.02
CA ARG A 135 7.29 -13.53 18.15
C ARG A 135 6.13 -13.44 19.14
N ARG A 136 5.42 -14.56 19.34
CA ARG A 136 4.23 -14.61 20.20
C ARG A 136 4.50 -14.12 21.63
N LYS A 137 5.62 -14.52 22.23
CA LYS A 137 5.97 -14.14 23.62
C LYS A 137 6.40 -12.69 23.79
N LYS A 138 6.56 -11.93 22.71
CA LYS A 138 6.95 -10.51 22.78
C LYS A 138 5.78 -9.58 23.12
N GLY A 139 4.53 -10.09 23.06
CA GLY A 139 3.36 -9.32 23.44
C GLY A 139 2.89 -8.32 22.39
N PHE A 140 3.06 -8.66 21.11
CA PHE A 140 2.47 -7.84 20.03
C PHE A 140 0.96 -7.86 20.11
N THR A 141 0.34 -6.68 19.97
CA THR A 141 -1.11 -6.48 19.98
C THR A 141 -1.55 -5.63 18.81
N TRP A 142 -2.72 -5.92 18.31
CA TRP A 142 -3.38 -5.10 17.29
C TRP A 142 -4.09 -3.93 17.95
N VAL A 143 -3.99 -2.74 17.33
CA VAL A 143 -4.64 -1.51 17.80
C VAL A 143 -5.28 -0.77 16.61
N GLY A 144 -6.48 -0.24 16.85
CA GLY A 144 -7.27 0.47 15.83
C GLY A 144 -8.44 -0.37 15.34
N ALA A 145 -9.65 0.22 15.38
CA ALA A 145 -10.87 -0.47 14.96
C ALA A 145 -10.89 -0.76 13.45
N VAL A 146 -10.25 0.09 12.63
CA VAL A 146 -10.07 -0.04 11.17
C VAL A 146 -8.66 0.40 10.82
N HIS A 147 -8.06 -0.20 9.78
CA HIS A 147 -6.66 0.03 9.41
C HIS A 147 -5.71 -0.17 10.60
N GLU A 148 -5.93 -1.27 11.27
CA GLU A 148 -5.24 -1.65 12.48
C GLU A 148 -3.74 -1.87 12.27
N ASP A 149 -2.96 -1.46 13.27
CA ASP A 149 -1.53 -1.65 13.32
C ASP A 149 -1.15 -2.67 14.40
N LEU A 150 -0.04 -3.39 14.14
CA LEU A 150 0.55 -4.33 15.08
C LEU A 150 1.66 -3.65 15.86
N VAL A 151 1.46 -3.48 17.16
CA VAL A 151 2.37 -2.76 18.07
C VAL A 151 2.87 -3.66 19.20
N ALA A 152 3.97 -3.28 19.80
CA ALA A 152 4.47 -3.90 21.05
C ALA A 152 4.84 -2.81 22.05
N ASP A 153 4.59 -3.07 23.34
CA ASP A 153 4.90 -2.13 24.43
C ASP A 153 6.43 -1.98 24.67
N GLN A 154 7.21 -2.93 24.19
CA GLN A 154 8.67 -2.95 24.34
C GLN A 154 9.36 -2.78 23.01
N THR A 155 10.58 -2.26 23.03
CA THR A 155 11.45 -2.26 21.85
C THR A 155 11.64 -3.68 21.33
N PHE A 156 11.62 -3.85 20.03
CA PHE A 156 11.78 -5.14 19.37
C PHE A 156 12.77 -5.06 18.22
N THR A 157 13.38 -6.20 17.92
CA THR A 157 14.21 -6.37 16.73
C THR A 157 13.35 -6.83 15.57
N PHE A 158 13.57 -6.28 14.38
CA PHE A 158 12.85 -6.71 13.20
C PHE A 158 13.80 -7.00 12.03
N PHE A 159 13.33 -7.82 11.12
CA PHE A 159 14.00 -8.20 9.88
C PHE A 159 13.13 -7.88 8.69
N ASP A 160 13.65 -7.09 7.76
CA ASP A 160 13.00 -6.79 6.48
C ASP A 160 13.29 -7.91 5.48
N SER A 161 12.32 -8.79 5.26
CA SER A 161 12.47 -9.88 4.31
C SER A 161 12.15 -9.42 2.88
N ASP A 162 12.61 -10.18 1.90
CA ASP A 162 12.26 -10.04 0.49
C ASP A 162 11.02 -10.86 0.09
N ILE A 163 10.35 -11.47 1.07
CA ILE A 163 9.10 -12.22 0.85
C ILE A 163 7.98 -11.26 0.47
N VAL A 164 7.21 -11.66 -0.53
CA VAL A 164 6.07 -10.89 -1.03
C VAL A 164 4.77 -11.61 -0.72
N VAL A 165 3.86 -10.93 -0.05
CA VAL A 165 2.45 -11.30 0.05
C VAL A 165 1.68 -10.57 -1.04
N THR A 166 0.85 -11.27 -1.79
CA THR A 166 0.09 -10.71 -2.91
C THR A 166 -1.40 -10.67 -2.56
N HIS A 167 -1.98 -9.46 -2.59
CA HIS A 167 -3.41 -9.26 -2.43
C HIS A 167 -4.16 -9.58 -3.73
N ARG A 168 -5.15 -10.43 -3.66
CA ARG A 168 -5.95 -10.86 -4.83
C ARG A 168 -7.44 -10.85 -4.51
N LYS A 169 -8.02 -9.66 -4.55
CA LYS A 169 -9.48 -9.51 -4.45
C LYS A 169 -10.21 -10.20 -5.60
N PRO A 170 -11.42 -10.69 -5.37
CA PRO A 170 -12.35 -11.02 -6.45
C PRO A 170 -12.67 -9.75 -7.27
N GLU A 171 -12.85 -9.88 -8.60
CA GLU A 171 -13.21 -8.75 -9.47
C GLU A 171 -14.54 -8.10 -9.08
N SER A 172 -15.43 -8.85 -8.44
CA SER A 172 -16.73 -8.36 -7.95
C SER A 172 -16.64 -7.42 -6.75
N ASP A 173 -15.49 -7.34 -6.08
CA ASP A 173 -15.32 -6.55 -4.85
C ASP A 173 -14.45 -5.30 -5.10
N SER A 174 -14.85 -4.51 -6.10
CA SER A 174 -14.18 -3.27 -6.48
C SER A 174 -14.83 -2.07 -5.78
N GLY A 175 -14.09 -1.41 -4.90
CA GLY A 175 -14.50 -0.16 -4.27
C GLY A 175 -14.21 -0.08 -2.78
N PRO A 176 -14.35 1.11 -2.18
CA PRO A 176 -14.20 1.30 -0.75
C PRO A 176 -15.36 0.65 0.02
N SER A 177 -15.09 0.20 1.23
CA SER A 177 -16.10 -0.45 2.08
C SER A 177 -16.84 0.58 2.93
N ASP A 178 -18.15 0.73 2.72
CA ASP A 178 -19.02 1.57 3.59
C ASP A 178 -18.93 1.16 5.07
N ARG A 179 -18.63 -0.12 5.34
CA ARG A 179 -18.42 -0.61 6.71
C ARG A 179 -17.25 0.10 7.38
N ASN A 180 -16.12 0.23 6.69
CA ASN A 180 -14.91 0.85 7.23
C ASN A 180 -15.17 2.32 7.55
N LEU A 181 -15.72 3.06 6.59
CA LEU A 181 -16.10 4.46 6.79
C LEU A 181 -17.03 4.62 8.01
N ARG A 182 -18.10 3.82 8.11
CA ARG A 182 -19.05 3.87 9.23
C ARG A 182 -18.39 3.61 10.59
N ILE A 183 -17.46 2.65 10.66
CA ILE A 183 -16.78 2.32 11.93
C ILE A 183 -15.89 3.48 12.37
N VAL A 184 -15.04 4.01 11.48
CA VAL A 184 -14.11 5.06 11.86
C VAL A 184 -14.83 6.40 12.07
N GLU A 185 -15.90 6.70 11.32
CA GLU A 185 -16.74 7.87 11.51
C GLU A 185 -17.36 7.87 12.90
N LYS A 186 -17.96 6.72 13.31
CA LYS A 186 -18.51 6.56 14.66
C LYS A 186 -17.43 6.77 15.73
N LEU A 187 -16.22 6.24 15.54
CA LEU A 187 -15.11 6.41 16.48
C LEU A 187 -14.72 7.89 16.62
N VAL A 188 -14.51 8.59 15.50
CA VAL A 188 -14.03 9.97 15.48
C VAL A 188 -15.10 10.97 15.97
N THR A 189 -16.38 10.64 15.79
CA THR A 189 -17.50 11.52 16.19
C THR A 189 -18.10 11.18 17.56
N SER A 190 -17.63 10.13 18.25
CA SER A 190 -18.15 9.72 19.57
C SER A 190 -17.94 10.73 20.69
N GLY A 191 -16.99 11.64 20.54
CA GLY A 191 -16.57 12.59 21.57
C GLY A 191 -15.56 12.04 22.58
N ASP A 192 -15.15 10.78 22.42
CA ASP A 192 -14.08 10.17 23.20
C ASP A 192 -12.70 10.63 22.70
N ALA A 193 -11.63 10.35 23.48
CA ALA A 193 -10.27 10.62 23.06
C ALA A 193 -9.91 9.69 21.87
N VAL A 194 -9.62 10.30 20.70
CA VAL A 194 -9.31 9.63 19.46
C VAL A 194 -7.80 9.74 19.19
N ARG A 195 -7.16 8.66 18.80
CA ARG A 195 -5.75 8.69 18.42
C ARG A 195 -5.57 9.49 17.13
N PRO A 196 -4.50 10.26 16.96
CA PRO A 196 -4.22 10.99 15.71
C PRO A 196 -4.26 10.11 14.47
N VAL A 197 -3.77 8.87 14.55
CA VAL A 197 -3.83 7.90 13.45
C VAL A 197 -5.26 7.52 13.06
N ASP A 198 -6.21 7.50 13.99
CA ASP A 198 -7.63 7.20 13.68
C ASP A 198 -8.27 8.38 12.95
N VAL A 199 -7.86 9.62 13.27
CA VAL A 199 -8.26 10.83 12.52
C VAL A 199 -7.72 10.78 11.09
N LEU A 200 -6.44 10.37 10.92
CA LEU A 200 -5.83 10.17 9.60
C LEU A 200 -6.56 9.08 8.80
N ASN A 201 -6.91 7.96 9.43
CA ASN A 201 -7.67 6.88 8.81
C ASN A 201 -9.08 7.33 8.40
N TYR A 202 -9.73 8.17 9.20
CA TYR A 202 -11.03 8.73 8.82
C TYR A 202 -10.93 9.66 7.60
N ALA A 203 -9.92 10.53 7.57
CA ALA A 203 -9.66 11.36 6.40
C ALA A 203 -9.42 10.52 5.14
N ARG A 204 -8.67 9.41 5.26
CA ARG A 204 -8.42 8.45 4.19
C ARG A 204 -9.69 7.77 3.71
N GLU A 205 -10.56 7.30 4.60
CA GLU A 205 -11.85 6.71 4.23
C GLU A 205 -12.74 7.71 3.50
N LEU A 206 -12.83 8.96 3.97
CA LEU A 206 -13.56 10.01 3.28
C LEU A 206 -13.02 10.25 1.86
N GLU A 207 -11.70 10.31 1.68
CA GLU A 207 -11.06 10.45 0.37
C GLU A 207 -11.39 9.26 -0.55
N MET A 208 -11.31 8.04 -0.05
CA MET A 208 -11.65 6.81 -0.82
C MET A 208 -13.11 6.81 -1.28
N HIS A 209 -14.01 7.43 -0.52
CA HIS A 209 -15.42 7.65 -0.88
C HIS A 209 -15.65 8.95 -1.66
N THR A 210 -14.60 9.56 -2.22
CA THR A 210 -14.64 10.82 -3.00
C THR A 210 -15.21 12.03 -2.25
N ARG A 211 -15.26 11.97 -0.92
CA ARG A 211 -15.72 13.06 -0.02
C ARG A 211 -14.55 14.02 0.28
N PHE A 212 -13.89 14.51 -0.77
CA PHE A 212 -12.62 15.26 -0.68
C PHE A 212 -12.70 16.49 0.21
N ALA A 213 -13.76 17.30 0.09
CA ALA A 213 -13.93 18.52 0.90
C ALA A 213 -14.09 18.19 2.39
N GLU A 214 -14.68 17.06 2.73
CA GLU A 214 -14.87 16.60 4.09
C GLU A 214 -13.60 15.96 4.67
N ALA A 215 -12.74 15.37 3.83
CA ALA A 215 -11.46 14.80 4.26
C ALA A 215 -10.45 15.88 4.68
N VAL A 216 -10.46 17.05 4.03
CA VAL A 216 -9.50 18.15 4.26
C VAL A 216 -9.32 18.50 5.74
N PRO A 217 -10.37 18.83 6.53
CA PRO A 217 -10.20 19.23 7.93
C PRO A 217 -9.57 18.14 8.79
N TYR A 218 -9.78 16.86 8.50
CA TYR A 218 -9.21 15.76 9.28
C TYR A 218 -7.74 15.51 8.92
N TYR A 219 -7.32 15.65 7.66
CA TYR A 219 -5.91 15.65 7.31
C TYR A 219 -5.16 16.82 7.96
N GLU A 220 -5.73 18.04 7.94
CA GLU A 220 -5.12 19.20 8.63
C GLU A 220 -5.09 18.99 10.14
N GLN A 221 -6.12 18.42 10.75
CA GLN A 221 -6.16 18.09 12.18
C GLN A 221 -5.03 17.12 12.54
N PHE A 222 -4.85 16.04 11.77
CA PHE A 222 -3.74 15.11 12.00
C PHE A 222 -2.38 15.81 11.89
N LEU A 223 -2.14 16.57 10.83
CA LEU A 223 -0.88 17.28 10.60
C LEU A 223 -0.57 18.32 11.67
N ALA A 224 -1.62 18.95 12.24
CA ALA A 224 -1.48 19.93 13.32
C ALA A 224 -1.02 19.31 14.65
N THR A 225 -1.22 18.01 14.86
CA THR A 225 -0.73 17.33 16.07
C THR A 225 0.80 17.23 16.12
N GLY A 226 1.46 17.26 14.96
CA GLY A 226 2.89 16.96 14.83
C GLY A 226 3.26 15.50 15.08
N GLU A 227 2.28 14.63 15.37
CA GLU A 227 2.49 13.22 15.62
C GLU A 227 2.65 12.42 14.30
N GLY A 228 3.01 11.15 14.46
CA GLY A 228 3.32 10.27 13.34
C GLY A 228 4.77 10.37 12.86
N ASP A 229 5.25 9.31 12.25
CA ASP A 229 6.56 9.29 11.61
C ASP A 229 6.60 10.14 10.32
N VAL A 230 7.76 10.22 9.72
CA VAL A 230 7.98 10.97 8.47
C VAL A 230 7.03 10.49 7.36
N ASP A 231 6.87 9.17 7.21
CA ASP A 231 6.06 8.59 6.15
C ASP A 231 4.56 8.85 6.34
N MET A 232 4.06 8.78 7.58
CA MET A 232 2.67 9.14 7.89
C MET A 232 2.35 10.59 7.56
N ARG A 233 3.26 11.50 7.92
CA ARG A 233 3.08 12.94 7.65
C ARG A 233 3.17 13.26 6.16
N LEU A 234 4.09 12.64 5.44
CA LEU A 234 4.19 12.77 3.99
C LEU A 234 2.97 12.16 3.28
N PHE A 235 2.50 10.99 3.74
CA PHE A 235 1.25 10.40 3.25
C PHE A 235 0.07 11.38 3.43
N ALA A 236 -0.09 11.93 4.62
CA ALA A 236 -1.16 12.89 4.90
C ALA A 236 -1.07 14.13 4.00
N LEU A 237 0.13 14.70 3.79
CA LEU A 237 0.35 15.84 2.89
C LEU A 237 0.05 15.50 1.44
N HIS A 238 0.46 14.33 0.96
CA HIS A 238 0.18 13.88 -0.40
C HIS A 238 -1.33 13.74 -0.64
N LYS A 239 -2.05 13.14 0.31
CA LYS A 239 -3.49 12.95 0.24
C LYS A 239 -4.27 14.26 0.37
N LEU A 240 -3.84 15.12 1.28
CA LEU A 240 -4.40 16.46 1.43
C LEU A 240 -4.22 17.29 0.15
N ALA A 241 -3.04 17.23 -0.47
CA ALA A 241 -2.79 17.88 -1.76
C ALA A 241 -3.75 17.35 -2.85
N SER A 242 -3.99 16.04 -2.89
CA SER A 242 -4.96 15.44 -3.82
C SER A 242 -6.38 15.95 -3.55
N CYS A 243 -6.80 16.04 -2.27
CA CYS A 243 -8.10 16.58 -1.90
C CYS A 243 -8.25 18.04 -2.32
N TYR A 244 -7.21 18.87 -2.15
CA TYR A 244 -7.24 20.26 -2.60
C TYR A 244 -7.26 20.39 -4.12
N PHE A 245 -6.52 19.54 -4.84
CA PHE A 245 -6.58 19.49 -6.31
C PHE A 245 -8.00 19.17 -6.79
N MET A 246 -8.60 18.10 -6.27
CA MET A 246 -9.96 17.67 -6.62
C MET A 246 -11.04 18.68 -6.23
N SER A 247 -10.76 19.53 -5.24
CA SER A 247 -11.64 20.63 -4.78
C SER A 247 -11.37 21.96 -5.49
N GLY A 248 -10.49 21.99 -6.50
CA GLY A 248 -10.19 23.20 -7.28
C GLY A 248 -9.40 24.27 -6.50
N SER A 249 -8.54 23.87 -5.57
CA SER A 249 -7.74 24.75 -4.71
C SER A 249 -6.22 24.61 -4.97
N PRO A 250 -5.71 24.99 -6.16
CA PRO A 250 -4.33 24.71 -6.59
C PRO A 250 -3.24 25.39 -5.74
N ASP A 251 -3.56 26.52 -5.08
CA ASP A 251 -2.60 27.18 -4.20
C ASP A 251 -2.40 26.40 -2.90
N LYS A 252 -3.47 25.84 -2.34
CA LYS A 252 -3.38 24.99 -1.15
C LYS A 252 -2.74 23.63 -1.46
N GLU A 253 -2.99 23.07 -2.63
CA GLU A 253 -2.26 21.89 -3.13
C GLU A 253 -0.75 22.17 -3.15
N TRP A 254 -0.37 23.36 -3.67
CA TRP A 254 1.03 23.78 -3.73
C TRP A 254 1.65 23.96 -2.34
N GLU A 255 0.93 24.56 -1.39
CA GLU A 255 1.37 24.67 0.00
C GLU A 255 1.67 23.30 0.62
N CYS A 256 0.82 22.30 0.41
CA CYS A 256 1.08 20.93 0.87
C CYS A 256 2.36 20.36 0.26
N THR A 257 2.58 20.59 -1.04
CA THR A 257 3.80 20.16 -1.73
C THR A 257 5.05 20.82 -1.14
N LEU A 258 5.02 22.11 -0.83
CA LEU A 258 6.16 22.81 -0.20
C LEU A 258 6.40 22.31 1.24
N ARG A 259 5.35 22.11 2.03
CA ARG A 259 5.46 21.57 3.40
C ARG A 259 6.13 20.19 3.42
N SER A 260 5.97 19.37 2.38
CA SER A 260 6.63 18.06 2.32
C SER A 260 8.16 18.16 2.28
N PHE A 261 8.71 19.22 1.67
CA PHE A 261 10.14 19.46 1.57
C PHE A 261 10.76 19.99 2.89
N GLU A 262 9.94 20.43 3.84
CA GLU A 262 10.37 20.73 5.20
C GLU A 262 10.54 19.47 6.06
N ILE A 263 9.91 18.37 5.65
CA ILE A 263 9.89 17.10 6.38
C ILE A 263 10.97 16.15 5.89
N ASP A 264 11.14 16.03 4.55
CA ASP A 264 12.08 15.10 3.93
C ASP A 264 12.54 15.62 2.56
N ILE A 265 13.55 14.97 1.99
CA ILE A 265 13.95 15.19 0.59
C ILE A 265 12.76 14.95 -0.36
N PRO A 266 12.73 15.60 -1.54
CA PRO A 266 11.63 15.44 -2.47
C PRO A 266 11.38 13.98 -2.86
N ARG A 267 10.20 13.46 -2.50
CA ARG A 267 9.76 12.13 -2.91
C ARG A 267 9.15 12.15 -4.31
N PRO A 268 9.08 11.00 -5.01
CA PRO A 268 8.62 10.95 -6.40
C PRO A 268 7.26 11.60 -6.65
N GLU A 269 6.29 11.35 -5.79
CA GLU A 269 4.93 11.90 -5.89
C GLU A 269 4.90 13.43 -5.83
N PHE A 270 5.71 14.03 -4.95
CA PHE A 270 5.83 15.49 -4.84
C PHE A 270 6.68 16.07 -5.98
N SER A 271 7.73 15.38 -6.39
CA SER A 271 8.54 15.77 -7.55
C SER A 271 7.69 15.81 -8.82
N CYS A 272 6.82 14.83 -9.04
CA CYS A 272 5.88 14.82 -10.17
C CYS A 272 4.90 16.01 -10.11
N ARG A 273 4.36 16.36 -8.94
CA ARG A 273 3.49 17.55 -8.78
C ARG A 273 4.20 18.85 -9.14
N VAL A 274 5.46 18.99 -8.71
CA VAL A 274 6.26 20.16 -9.09
C VAL A 274 6.50 20.18 -10.61
N GLY A 275 6.86 19.05 -11.20
CA GLY A 275 7.02 18.91 -12.65
C GLY A 275 5.76 19.31 -13.41
N GLU A 276 4.60 18.85 -12.99
CA GLU A 276 3.31 19.20 -13.60
C GLU A 276 3.02 20.70 -13.52
N ARG A 277 3.30 21.34 -12.37
CA ARG A 277 3.14 22.79 -12.23
C ARG A 277 4.03 23.58 -13.16
N PHE A 278 5.24 23.11 -13.46
CA PHE A 278 6.12 23.70 -14.45
C PHE A 278 5.64 23.48 -15.90
N ILE A 279 5.11 22.29 -16.22
CA ILE A 279 4.48 22.04 -17.52
C ILE A 279 3.32 23.01 -17.77
N ALA A 280 2.43 23.19 -16.77
CA ALA A 280 1.30 24.13 -16.87
C ALA A 280 1.71 25.58 -17.16
N ARG A 281 2.97 25.92 -16.92
CA ARG A 281 3.59 27.24 -17.21
C ARG A 281 4.48 27.25 -18.43
N ASN A 282 4.52 26.16 -19.21
CA ASN A 282 5.41 25.95 -20.36
C ASN A 282 6.91 26.05 -19.99
N GLN A 283 7.27 25.74 -18.75
CA GLN A 283 8.65 25.76 -18.24
C GLN A 283 9.25 24.36 -18.31
N PHE A 284 9.44 23.86 -19.53
CA PHE A 284 9.76 22.46 -19.80
C PHE A 284 11.11 22.00 -19.27
N SER A 285 12.13 22.89 -19.24
CA SER A 285 13.46 22.55 -18.67
C SER A 285 13.37 22.29 -17.17
N GLN A 286 12.60 23.11 -16.43
CA GLN A 286 12.38 22.95 -15.00
C GLN A 286 11.53 21.72 -14.73
N ALA A 287 10.49 21.49 -15.55
CA ALA A 287 9.66 20.30 -15.44
C ALA A 287 10.50 19.01 -15.62
N ALA A 288 11.36 18.98 -16.64
CA ALA A 288 12.23 17.84 -16.90
C ALA A 288 13.13 17.52 -15.70
N PHE A 289 13.75 18.53 -15.07
CA PHE A 289 14.57 18.34 -13.87
C PHE A 289 13.80 17.61 -12.75
N TRP A 290 12.55 18.01 -12.48
CA TRP A 290 11.76 17.42 -11.42
C TRP A 290 11.29 15.99 -11.74
N TYR A 291 10.98 15.68 -13.00
CA TYR A 291 10.64 14.32 -13.39
C TYR A 291 11.86 13.40 -13.43
N GLU A 292 13.05 13.90 -13.80
CA GLU A 292 14.31 13.16 -13.68
C GLU A 292 14.62 12.86 -12.21
N LEU A 293 14.38 13.82 -11.30
CA LEU A 293 14.52 13.62 -9.87
C LEU A 293 13.57 12.53 -9.37
N ALA A 294 12.33 12.50 -9.83
CA ALA A 294 11.37 11.46 -9.47
C ALA A 294 11.85 10.06 -9.88
N LEU A 295 12.46 9.91 -11.07
CA LEU A 295 13.04 8.64 -11.55
C LEU A 295 14.29 8.23 -10.76
N SER A 296 15.08 9.19 -10.27
CA SER A 296 16.32 8.92 -9.52
C SER A 296 16.05 8.52 -8.05
N SER A 297 14.89 8.85 -7.53
CA SER A 297 14.52 8.59 -6.14
C SER A 297 14.28 7.11 -5.89
N GLN A 298 15.12 6.50 -5.06
CA GLN A 298 14.92 5.14 -4.57
C GLN A 298 14.15 5.20 -3.23
N GLY A 299 12.83 5.21 -3.29
CA GLY A 299 12.00 5.11 -2.09
C GLY A 299 12.04 3.69 -1.52
N THR A 300 12.26 3.58 -0.21
CA THR A 300 12.03 2.31 0.50
C THR A 300 10.55 2.25 0.87
N PRO A 301 9.81 1.20 0.47
CA PRO A 301 8.42 1.04 0.89
C PRO A 301 8.33 0.99 2.41
N SER A 302 7.58 1.90 3.03
CA SER A 302 7.32 1.87 4.47
C SER A 302 5.95 1.27 4.76
N ALA A 303 5.66 1.05 6.03
CA ALA A 303 4.36 0.55 6.47
C ALA A 303 3.21 1.50 6.09
N TRP A 304 3.47 2.80 6.03
CA TRP A 304 2.49 3.85 5.73
C TRP A 304 2.53 4.42 4.32
N SER A 305 3.65 4.28 3.60
CA SER A 305 3.65 4.67 2.19
C SER A 305 2.95 3.59 1.38
N ILE A 306 1.80 3.91 0.81
CA ILE A 306 1.31 3.17 -0.36
C ILE A 306 2.17 3.66 -1.52
N ASP A 307 3.21 2.89 -1.81
CA ASP A 307 4.10 3.19 -2.90
C ASP A 307 3.36 3.00 -4.23
N ASN A 308 2.91 4.11 -4.80
CA ASN A 308 2.34 4.11 -6.15
C ASN A 308 3.50 4.17 -7.16
N HIS A 309 3.74 3.06 -7.81
CA HIS A 309 4.85 2.89 -8.73
C HIS A 309 4.78 3.84 -9.94
N ALA A 310 3.61 4.35 -10.29
CA ALA A 310 3.45 5.29 -11.40
C ALA A 310 4.37 6.51 -11.27
N PHE A 311 4.56 7.04 -10.05
CA PHE A 311 5.36 8.25 -9.82
C PHE A 311 6.87 8.07 -10.04
N ARG A 312 7.37 6.84 -10.13
CA ARG A 312 8.79 6.53 -10.38
C ARG A 312 9.01 5.61 -11.57
N THR A 313 7.97 5.37 -12.38
CA THR A 313 8.04 4.53 -13.58
C THR A 313 7.47 5.29 -14.77
N TRP A 314 6.31 4.91 -15.26
CA TRP A 314 5.77 5.40 -16.52
C TRP A 314 5.39 6.87 -16.52
N LEU A 315 4.89 7.43 -15.40
CA LEU A 315 4.40 8.81 -15.37
C LEU A 315 5.53 9.83 -15.62
N PRO A 316 6.68 9.80 -14.90
CA PRO A 316 7.79 10.68 -15.22
C PRO A 316 8.32 10.47 -16.64
N HIS A 317 8.41 9.23 -17.13
CA HIS A 317 8.85 8.96 -18.49
C HIS A 317 7.91 9.57 -19.53
N LYS A 318 6.59 9.41 -19.39
CA LYS A 318 5.60 10.03 -20.30
C LYS A 318 5.74 11.55 -20.32
N GLN A 319 5.89 12.18 -19.15
CA GLN A 319 6.04 13.64 -19.02
C GLN A 319 7.40 14.15 -19.54
N LEU A 320 8.48 13.40 -19.33
CA LEU A 320 9.79 13.71 -19.93
C LEU A 320 9.76 13.61 -21.45
N GLY A 321 9.01 12.66 -21.99
CA GLY A 321 8.75 12.60 -23.44
C GLY A 321 8.19 13.91 -23.97
N LEU A 322 7.16 14.46 -23.30
CA LEU A 322 6.59 15.77 -23.63
C LEU A 322 7.62 16.90 -23.46
N CYS A 323 8.30 16.97 -22.31
CA CYS A 323 9.25 18.05 -22.01
C CYS A 323 10.36 18.13 -23.06
N TYR A 324 10.99 16.99 -23.39
CA TYR A 324 12.07 16.95 -24.37
C TYR A 324 11.59 17.19 -25.80
N TYR A 325 10.36 16.80 -26.14
CA TYR A 325 9.75 17.20 -27.42
C TYR A 325 9.66 18.72 -27.55
N GLN A 326 9.14 19.39 -26.52
CA GLN A 326 8.99 20.85 -26.50
C GLN A 326 10.34 21.59 -26.48
N LEU A 327 11.38 20.97 -25.97
CA LEU A 327 12.76 21.49 -25.97
C LEU A 327 13.50 21.19 -27.27
N GLY A 328 12.92 20.46 -28.22
CA GLY A 328 13.54 20.09 -29.49
C GLY A 328 14.55 18.93 -29.37
N ASP A 329 14.67 18.31 -28.22
CA ASP A 329 15.50 17.11 -28.03
C ASP A 329 14.72 15.84 -28.34
N TYR A 330 14.48 15.60 -29.61
CA TYR A 330 13.67 14.47 -30.08
C TYR A 330 14.29 13.11 -29.74
N ARG A 331 15.61 13.02 -29.55
CA ARG A 331 16.27 11.77 -29.16
C ARG A 331 15.91 11.38 -27.73
N ARG A 332 16.02 12.32 -26.77
CA ARG A 332 15.61 12.08 -25.39
C ARG A 332 14.10 11.87 -25.30
N SER A 333 13.32 12.64 -26.05
CA SER A 333 11.88 12.46 -26.13
C SER A 333 11.51 11.04 -26.55
N LEU A 334 12.10 10.50 -27.63
CA LEU A 334 11.88 9.15 -28.10
C LEU A 334 12.25 8.12 -27.04
N HIS A 335 13.45 8.25 -26.44
CA HIS A 335 13.89 7.35 -25.38
C HIS A 335 12.87 7.26 -24.23
N HIS A 336 12.38 8.40 -23.73
CA HIS A 336 11.43 8.40 -22.62
C HIS A 336 10.05 7.87 -23.02
N ASN A 337 9.56 8.10 -24.24
CA ASN A 337 8.32 7.47 -24.71
C ASN A 337 8.48 5.94 -24.81
N GLU A 338 9.63 5.43 -25.29
CA GLU A 338 9.91 3.98 -25.34
C GLU A 338 9.99 3.36 -23.93
N GLN A 339 10.56 4.07 -22.94
CA GLN A 339 10.54 3.63 -21.55
C GLN A 339 9.12 3.61 -20.97
N ALA A 340 8.29 4.63 -21.23
CA ALA A 340 6.90 4.65 -20.80
C ALA A 340 6.09 3.51 -21.45
N GLN A 341 6.33 3.22 -22.73
CA GLN A 341 5.67 2.13 -23.46
C GLN A 341 5.96 0.75 -22.87
N ALA A 342 7.15 0.54 -22.27
CA ALA A 342 7.47 -0.72 -21.62
C ALA A 342 6.54 -1.03 -20.42
N TYR A 343 6.00 0.00 -19.78
CA TYR A 343 5.01 -0.12 -18.70
C TYR A 343 3.57 -0.08 -19.21
N LEU A 344 3.31 0.68 -20.27
CA LEU A 344 1.99 0.93 -20.86
C LEU A 344 1.99 0.55 -22.34
N PRO A 345 2.09 -0.76 -22.68
CA PRO A 345 2.26 -1.20 -24.07
C PRO A 345 1.09 -0.84 -24.99
N ASP A 346 -0.12 -0.71 -24.44
CA ASP A 346 -1.35 -0.44 -25.16
C ASP A 346 -1.76 1.05 -25.19
N ASP A 347 -0.92 1.95 -24.65
CA ASP A 347 -1.19 3.40 -24.65
C ASP A 347 -1.03 3.95 -26.09
N ALA A 348 -2.16 4.32 -26.70
CA ALA A 348 -2.21 4.81 -28.07
C ALA A 348 -1.50 6.16 -28.25
N GLU A 349 -1.48 7.02 -27.23
CA GLU A 349 -0.79 8.32 -27.27
C GLU A 349 0.72 8.11 -27.32
N ILE A 350 1.25 7.25 -26.44
CA ILE A 350 2.69 6.92 -26.42
C ILE A 350 3.12 6.30 -27.75
N SER A 351 2.33 5.36 -28.28
CA SER A 351 2.62 4.72 -29.58
C SER A 351 2.64 5.73 -30.72
N THR A 352 1.69 6.67 -30.75
CA THR A 352 1.64 7.75 -31.73
C THR A 352 2.85 8.66 -31.62
N ASN A 353 3.23 9.07 -30.40
CA ASN A 353 4.40 9.93 -30.14
C ASN A 353 5.68 9.28 -30.64
N ILE A 354 5.87 7.99 -30.41
CA ILE A 354 7.05 7.23 -30.90
C ILE A 354 7.10 7.26 -32.45
N GLY A 355 5.98 7.05 -33.11
CA GLY A 355 5.90 7.12 -34.59
C GLY A 355 6.36 8.47 -35.13
N VAL A 356 5.77 9.56 -34.62
CA VAL A 356 6.10 10.94 -35.01
C VAL A 356 7.58 11.26 -34.75
N LEU A 357 8.10 10.87 -33.59
CA LEU A 357 9.50 11.14 -33.21
C LEU A 357 10.49 10.41 -34.10
N ARG A 358 10.19 9.18 -34.53
CA ARG A 358 11.03 8.42 -35.47
C ARG A 358 11.08 9.08 -36.85
N GLU A 359 9.97 9.60 -37.35
CA GLU A 359 9.92 10.36 -38.61
C GLU A 359 10.75 11.64 -38.51
N LEU A 360 10.58 12.43 -37.45
CA LEU A 360 11.34 13.67 -37.24
C LEU A 360 12.88 13.44 -37.17
N LEU A 361 13.30 12.33 -36.58
CA LEU A 361 14.72 11.97 -36.46
C LEU A 361 15.32 11.50 -37.80
N VAL A 362 14.53 10.88 -38.67
CA VAL A 362 14.96 10.51 -40.04
C VAL A 362 15.09 11.74 -40.92
N ASP A 363 14.13 12.66 -40.88
CA ASP A 363 14.15 13.87 -41.69
C ASP A 363 15.21 14.88 -41.25
N GLY A 364 15.47 14.97 -39.93
CA GLY A 364 16.55 15.81 -39.38
C GLY A 364 17.98 15.28 -39.61
N ALA A 365 18.12 14.05 -40.11
CA ALA A 365 19.40 13.45 -40.51
C ALA A 365 19.71 13.64 -42.01
N ARG A 366 18.80 14.23 -42.76
CA ARG A 366 18.97 14.62 -44.19
C ARG A 366 19.36 16.10 -44.26
#